data_54303448986f862866bb04dbd449a8bd
#
_entry.id   54303448986f862866bb04dbd449a8bd
#
_cell.length_a   1.000
_cell.length_b   1.000
_cell.length_c   1.000
_cell.angle_alpha   90.00
_cell.angle_beta   90.00
_cell.angle_gamma   90.00
#
_symmetry.space_group_name_H-M   'P 1'
#
loop_
_entity.id
_entity.type
_entity.pdbx_description
1 polymer ?
#
loop_
_entity_poly.entity_id
_entity_poly.type
_entity_poly.pdbx_seq_one_letter_code
_entity_poly.pdbx_strand_id
1 'polypeptide(L)'
;REIKVLSDFVQKAQQASRTNHHLKRLGIERAAKLEKKSKELQVRDRVYKRVRMDLCPKKEGARTPLEVENLTFAYPNRPALHQNLSFALQGKERFLVVGENGVGKSTLLKLLMGILTPEQGRVRYNPKTEMAYYAQELELLELDRTILENVDAPAYSEWQLRTALGNFLFYDNDVFKKVETLSPGEKARVALCKVLLQKANLLVLDEPTNHLDPETQEIIGGNFNVYPGTILVVSHNPSFVEQIGISRMLILPSGRIEDYSRELLEHYYDINTPEEEKAR
;
A
#
# COMPACT_ATOMS: atom_id res chain seq x y z
N ARG A 1 0.19 6.28 22.06
CA ARG A 1 0.16 7.57 22.79
C ARG A 1 -1.23 7.82 23.41
N GLU A 2 -2.32 7.77 22.61
CA GLU A 2 -3.69 8.00 23.12
C GLU A 2 -4.15 7.04 24.19
N ILE A 3 -3.82 5.74 24.08
CA ILE A 3 -4.17 4.72 25.09
C ILE A 3 -3.55 5.06 26.43
N LYS A 4 -2.30 5.51 26.44
CA LYS A 4 -1.60 5.93 27.67
C LYS A 4 -2.27 7.15 28.32
N VAL A 5 -2.65 8.16 27.50
CA VAL A 5 -3.37 9.34 27.98
C VAL A 5 -4.75 8.99 28.54
N LEU A 6 -5.49 8.10 27.87
CA LEU A 6 -6.80 7.60 28.35
C LEU A 6 -6.66 6.77 29.65
N SER A 7 -5.61 5.92 29.76
CA SER A 7 -5.31 5.14 30.95
C SER A 7 -5.00 6.03 32.15
N ASP A 8 -4.13 7.03 31.98
CA ASP A 8 -3.78 7.98 33.05
C ASP A 8 -4.99 8.80 33.50
N PHE A 9 -5.88 9.14 32.54
CA PHE A 9 -7.13 9.84 32.90
C PHE A 9 -8.10 8.96 33.68
N VAL A 10 -8.25 7.68 33.30
CA VAL A 10 -9.11 6.71 34.01
C VAL A 10 -8.61 6.50 35.43
N GLN A 11 -7.29 6.36 35.65
CA GLN A 11 -6.72 6.25 36.99
C GLN A 11 -6.97 7.51 37.84
N LYS A 12 -6.78 8.70 37.29
CA LYS A 12 -7.08 9.98 37.98
C LYS A 12 -8.57 10.13 38.30
N ALA A 13 -9.45 9.74 37.36
CA ALA A 13 -10.90 9.79 37.58
C ALA A 13 -11.37 8.78 38.63
N GLN A 14 -10.74 7.60 38.74
CA GLN A 14 -11.01 6.63 39.79
C GLN A 14 -10.55 7.12 41.17
N GLN A 15 -9.42 7.79 41.27
CA GLN A 15 -8.94 8.40 42.50
C GLN A 15 -9.79 9.58 42.98
N ALA A 16 -10.31 10.43 42.04
CA ALA A 16 -11.17 11.57 42.32
C ALA A 16 -12.64 11.19 42.62
N SER A 17 -13.02 9.93 42.41
CA SER A 17 -14.42 9.42 42.38
C SER A 17 -15.12 9.44 43.75
N ARG A 18 -14.49 9.82 44.84
CA ARG A 18 -15.14 9.84 46.16
C ARG A 18 -16.10 11.02 46.37
N THR A 19 -16.08 12.04 45.51
CA THR A 19 -16.80 13.29 45.77
C THR A 19 -17.58 13.87 44.58
N ASN A 20 -17.49 13.29 43.34
CA ASN A 20 -18.14 13.90 42.18
C ASN A 20 -18.73 12.87 41.20
N HIS A 21 -20.05 12.76 41.19
CA HIS A 21 -20.83 11.83 40.33
C HIS A 21 -20.59 12.04 38.81
N HIS A 22 -20.30 13.26 38.39
CA HIS A 22 -20.03 13.59 36.96
C HIS A 22 -18.68 13.04 36.51
N LEU A 23 -17.64 13.15 37.33
CA LEU A 23 -16.30 12.61 37.04
C LEU A 23 -16.31 11.07 36.99
N LYS A 24 -17.15 10.44 37.83
CA LYS A 24 -17.34 8.98 37.81
C LYS A 24 -17.94 8.50 36.49
N ARG A 25 -18.96 9.20 35.96
CA ARG A 25 -19.61 8.87 34.68
C ARG A 25 -18.64 9.01 33.50
N LEU A 26 -17.91 10.13 33.43
CA LEU A 26 -16.87 10.38 32.42
C LEU A 26 -15.74 9.34 32.48
N GLY A 27 -15.35 8.89 33.69
CA GLY A 27 -14.36 7.84 33.89
C GLY A 27 -14.82 6.48 33.33
N ILE A 28 -16.10 6.12 33.55
CA ILE A 28 -16.70 4.88 33.05
C ILE A 28 -16.79 4.89 31.51
N GLU A 29 -17.23 6.00 30.92
CA GLU A 29 -17.33 6.13 29.44
C GLU A 29 -15.97 6.04 28.76
N ARG A 30 -14.94 6.68 29.35
CA ARG A 30 -13.56 6.61 28.83
C ARG A 30 -12.91 5.26 29.07
N ALA A 31 -13.20 4.57 30.18
CA ALA A 31 -12.75 3.20 30.41
C ALA A 31 -13.35 2.22 29.39
N ALA A 32 -14.64 2.35 29.09
CA ALA A 32 -15.29 1.55 28.05
C ALA A 32 -14.68 1.80 26.64
N LYS A 33 -14.35 3.05 26.32
CA LYS A 33 -13.65 3.42 25.07
C LYS A 33 -12.25 2.82 25.02
N LEU A 34 -11.52 2.83 26.14
CA LEU A 34 -10.19 2.23 26.26
C LEU A 34 -10.24 0.70 26.07
N GLU A 35 -11.20 0.05 26.70
CA GLU A 35 -11.39 -1.40 26.60
C GLU A 35 -11.73 -1.81 25.16
N LYS A 36 -12.62 -1.05 24.48
CA LYS A 36 -12.95 -1.27 23.07
C LYS A 36 -11.71 -1.12 22.20
N LYS A 37 -10.94 -0.03 22.35
CA LYS A 37 -9.71 0.22 21.59
C LYS A 37 -8.61 -0.82 21.87
N SER A 38 -8.50 -1.29 23.12
CA SER A 38 -7.58 -2.39 23.50
C SER A 38 -7.98 -3.73 22.87
N LYS A 39 -9.28 -4.05 22.84
CA LYS A 39 -9.80 -5.26 22.15
C LYS A 39 -9.55 -5.17 20.64
N GLU A 40 -9.79 -4.02 20.03
CA GLU A 40 -9.50 -3.78 18.61
C GLU A 40 -8.01 -3.98 18.29
N LEU A 41 -7.09 -3.50 19.13
CA LEU A 41 -5.65 -3.70 18.98
C LEU A 41 -5.24 -5.18 19.13
N GLN A 42 -5.79 -5.89 20.12
CA GLN A 42 -5.51 -7.32 20.31
C GLN A 42 -6.06 -8.17 19.14
N VAL A 43 -7.20 -7.80 18.58
CA VAL A 43 -7.74 -8.42 17.36
C VAL A 43 -6.81 -8.13 16.18
N ARG A 44 -6.35 -6.88 16.02
CA ARG A 44 -5.37 -6.48 14.99
C ARG A 44 -4.11 -7.34 15.08
N ASP A 45 -3.48 -7.47 16.24
CA ASP A 45 -2.26 -8.27 16.42
C ASP A 45 -2.44 -9.75 16.06
N ARG A 46 -3.60 -10.33 16.38
CA ARG A 46 -3.93 -11.72 16.01
C ARG A 46 -4.17 -11.87 14.51
N VAL A 47 -4.82 -10.90 13.90
CA VAL A 47 -5.11 -10.85 12.47
C VAL A 47 -3.82 -10.67 11.68
N TYR A 48 -2.92 -9.76 12.08
CA TYR A 48 -1.60 -9.59 11.48
C TYR A 48 -0.78 -10.88 11.40
N LYS A 49 -0.76 -11.68 12.47
CA LYS A 49 -0.05 -12.97 12.47
C LYS A 49 -0.68 -14.01 11.54
N ARG A 50 -2.00 -14.00 11.36
CA ARG A 50 -2.73 -14.95 10.48
C ARG A 50 -2.59 -14.57 9.00
N VAL A 51 -2.73 -13.30 8.66
CA VAL A 51 -2.66 -12.83 7.27
C VAL A 51 -1.31 -13.06 6.64
N ARG A 52 -0.22 -12.99 7.41
CA ARG A 52 1.12 -13.32 6.89
C ARG A 52 1.20 -14.72 6.26
N MET A 53 0.40 -15.67 6.71
CA MET A 53 0.37 -17.02 6.12
C MET A 53 -0.53 -17.10 4.87
N ASP A 54 -1.60 -16.32 4.82
CA ASP A 54 -2.60 -16.39 3.73
C ASP A 54 -2.23 -15.58 2.49
N LEU A 55 -1.37 -14.55 2.64
CA LEU A 55 -0.90 -13.69 1.54
C LEU A 55 0.40 -14.19 0.88
N CYS A 56 0.88 -15.38 1.23
CA CYS A 56 2.06 -15.94 0.58
C CYS A 56 1.81 -16.18 -0.92
N PRO A 57 2.76 -15.81 -1.79
CA PRO A 57 2.70 -16.15 -3.21
C PRO A 57 2.46 -17.65 -3.45
N LYS A 58 1.73 -17.99 -4.51
CA LYS A 58 1.50 -19.40 -4.90
C LYS A 58 2.79 -20.15 -5.20
N LYS A 59 3.77 -19.41 -5.72
CA LYS A 59 5.09 -19.96 -6.09
C LYS A 59 6.19 -19.08 -5.50
N GLU A 60 7.30 -19.71 -5.14
CA GLU A 60 8.49 -18.97 -4.78
C GLU A 60 8.95 -18.10 -5.97
N GLY A 61 9.21 -16.81 -5.68
CA GLY A 61 9.64 -15.85 -6.69
C GLY A 61 11.03 -16.19 -7.25
N ALA A 62 11.27 -15.75 -8.47
CA ALA A 62 12.58 -15.87 -9.12
C ALA A 62 13.63 -14.97 -8.44
N ARG A 63 14.91 -15.33 -8.56
CA ARG A 63 16.03 -14.47 -8.12
C ARG A 63 16.04 -13.13 -8.88
N THR A 64 15.68 -13.14 -10.16
CA THR A 64 15.50 -11.97 -11.00
C THR A 64 14.10 -12.09 -11.64
N PRO A 65 13.04 -11.50 -11.02
CA PRO A 65 11.69 -11.63 -11.55
C PRO A 65 11.47 -10.87 -12.86
N LEU A 66 12.16 -9.73 -13.04
CA LEU A 66 11.99 -8.86 -14.19
C LEU A 66 13.32 -8.18 -14.52
N GLU A 67 13.61 -8.08 -15.83
CA GLU A 67 14.77 -7.40 -16.38
C GLU A 67 14.36 -6.49 -17.54
N VAL A 68 14.87 -5.26 -17.55
CA VAL A 68 14.65 -4.24 -18.58
C VAL A 68 15.95 -4.00 -19.31
N GLU A 69 15.94 -4.10 -20.63
CA GLU A 69 17.10 -3.93 -21.48
C GLU A 69 16.87 -2.83 -22.52
N ASN A 70 17.64 -1.74 -22.44
CA ASN A 70 17.70 -0.64 -23.41
C ASN A 70 16.32 -0.07 -23.79
N LEU A 71 15.41 -0.01 -22.82
CA LEU A 71 14.03 0.40 -23.03
C LEU A 71 13.96 1.89 -23.42
N THR A 72 13.37 2.15 -24.57
CA THR A 72 13.07 3.50 -25.07
C THR A 72 11.59 3.60 -25.43
N PHE A 73 10.95 4.68 -25.00
CA PHE A 73 9.53 4.91 -25.24
C PHE A 73 9.22 6.40 -25.41
N ALA A 74 8.38 6.71 -26.39
CA ALA A 74 7.72 7.99 -26.56
C ALA A 74 6.23 7.80 -26.84
N TYR A 75 5.40 8.76 -26.43
CA TYR A 75 4.04 8.86 -26.94
C TYR A 75 4.04 9.49 -28.35
N PRO A 76 3.07 9.16 -29.21
CA PRO A 76 2.99 9.75 -30.55
C PRO A 76 3.10 11.28 -30.51
N ASN A 77 3.99 11.82 -31.33
CA ASN A 77 4.27 13.25 -31.45
C ASN A 77 4.78 13.93 -30.16
N ARG A 78 5.39 13.19 -29.25
CA ARG A 78 6.03 13.72 -28.03
C ARG A 78 7.51 13.31 -27.95
N PRO A 79 8.35 14.09 -27.26
CA PRO A 79 9.73 13.66 -27.00
C PRO A 79 9.78 12.36 -26.23
N ALA A 80 10.89 11.64 -26.39
CA ALA A 80 11.10 10.38 -25.67
C ALA A 80 11.03 10.59 -24.17
N LEU A 81 10.18 9.80 -23.53
CA LEU A 81 9.93 9.84 -22.10
C LEU A 81 10.96 8.99 -21.34
N HIS A 82 11.33 7.85 -21.93
CA HIS A 82 12.38 6.98 -21.44
C HIS A 82 13.38 6.73 -22.57
N GLN A 83 14.68 6.80 -22.28
CA GLN A 83 15.75 6.60 -23.25
C GLN A 83 16.79 5.62 -22.69
N ASN A 84 16.96 4.50 -23.40
CA ASN A 84 17.96 3.47 -23.09
C ASN A 84 17.99 3.01 -21.63
N LEU A 85 16.79 2.90 -21.01
CA LEU A 85 16.65 2.51 -19.61
C LEU A 85 16.93 1.01 -19.46
N SER A 86 17.83 0.67 -18.54
CA SER A 86 18.20 -0.73 -18.25
C SER A 86 18.31 -0.95 -16.76
N PHE A 87 17.60 -1.96 -16.23
CA PHE A 87 17.69 -2.38 -14.84
C PHE A 87 17.10 -3.77 -14.64
N ALA A 88 17.36 -4.36 -13.47
CA ALA A 88 16.77 -5.63 -13.07
C ALA A 88 16.28 -5.57 -11.63
N LEU A 89 15.09 -6.15 -11.41
CA LEU A 89 14.54 -6.38 -10.07
C LEU A 89 15.18 -7.63 -9.47
N GLN A 90 15.46 -7.56 -8.17
CA GLN A 90 15.91 -8.71 -7.40
C GLN A 90 14.72 -9.35 -6.67
N GLY A 91 14.80 -10.67 -6.45
CA GLY A 91 13.75 -11.38 -5.71
C GLY A 91 13.66 -10.89 -4.27
N LYS A 92 12.42 -10.68 -3.80
CA LYS A 92 12.07 -10.21 -2.45
C LYS A 92 12.52 -8.78 -2.12
N GLU A 93 13.03 -8.01 -3.09
CA GLU A 93 13.37 -6.61 -2.85
C GLU A 93 12.13 -5.70 -2.81
N ARG A 94 12.33 -4.53 -2.25
CA ARG A 94 11.41 -3.39 -2.25
C ARG A 94 12.04 -2.29 -3.09
N PHE A 95 11.51 -2.08 -4.29
CA PHE A 95 12.09 -1.21 -5.30
C PHE A 95 11.18 0.00 -5.54
N LEU A 96 11.70 1.20 -5.32
CA LEU A 96 10.97 2.45 -5.48
C LEU A 96 11.35 3.13 -6.80
N VAL A 97 10.38 3.66 -7.51
CA VAL A 97 10.62 4.55 -8.66
C VAL A 97 10.32 5.99 -8.23
N VAL A 98 11.31 6.86 -8.30
CA VAL A 98 11.22 8.29 -7.96
C VAL A 98 11.49 9.17 -9.16
N GLY A 99 11.02 10.42 -9.10
CA GLY A 99 11.22 11.44 -10.12
C GLY A 99 10.09 12.46 -10.13
N GLU A 100 10.27 13.55 -10.85
CA GLU A 100 9.29 14.63 -10.94
C GLU A 100 7.92 14.17 -11.48
N ASN A 101 6.89 14.99 -11.24
CA ASN A 101 5.58 14.72 -11.80
C ASN A 101 5.64 14.84 -13.34
N GLY A 102 5.00 13.89 -14.03
CA GLY A 102 5.02 13.83 -15.50
C GLY A 102 6.27 13.21 -16.12
N VAL A 103 7.30 12.82 -15.34
CA VAL A 103 8.53 12.19 -15.86
C VAL A 103 8.33 10.77 -16.44
N GLY A 104 7.12 10.21 -16.28
CA GLY A 104 6.78 8.92 -16.87
C GLY A 104 6.80 7.73 -15.92
N LYS A 105 6.70 7.93 -14.61
CA LYS A 105 6.67 6.83 -13.62
C LYS A 105 5.57 5.81 -13.92
N SER A 106 4.31 6.26 -14.03
CA SER A 106 3.18 5.36 -14.37
C SER A 106 3.29 4.78 -15.78
N THR A 107 3.87 5.53 -16.73
CA THR A 107 4.16 5.00 -18.07
C THR A 107 5.16 3.86 -18.01
N LEU A 108 6.22 3.98 -17.20
CA LEU A 108 7.16 2.89 -16.98
C LEU A 108 6.43 1.66 -16.41
N LEU A 109 5.59 1.82 -15.39
CA LEU A 109 4.84 0.69 -14.84
C LEU A 109 3.94 0.02 -15.91
N LYS A 110 3.27 0.80 -16.76
CA LYS A 110 2.46 0.27 -17.88
C LYS A 110 3.30 -0.51 -18.90
N LEU A 111 4.52 -0.05 -19.19
CA LEU A 111 5.49 -0.78 -20.04
C LEU A 111 5.93 -2.09 -19.37
N LEU A 112 6.22 -2.06 -18.06
CA LEU A 112 6.58 -3.24 -17.30
C LEU A 112 5.43 -4.24 -17.14
N MET A 113 4.20 -3.82 -17.24
CA MET A 113 3.02 -4.69 -17.24
C MET A 113 2.64 -5.19 -18.65
N GLY A 114 3.34 -4.75 -19.70
CA GLY A 114 3.00 -5.09 -21.08
C GLY A 114 1.74 -4.42 -21.60
N ILE A 115 1.19 -3.42 -20.90
CA ILE A 115 0.04 -2.61 -21.32
C ILE A 115 0.46 -1.67 -22.47
N LEU A 116 1.69 -1.17 -22.41
CA LEU A 116 2.32 -0.40 -23.48
C LEU A 116 3.51 -1.19 -24.04
N THR A 117 3.77 -1.01 -25.34
CA THR A 117 4.90 -1.62 -26.03
C THR A 117 6.03 -0.59 -26.20
N PRO A 118 7.28 -0.87 -25.79
CA PRO A 118 8.40 0.02 -25.99
C PRO A 118 8.73 0.15 -27.49
N GLU A 119 9.26 1.31 -27.90
CA GLU A 119 9.75 1.52 -29.27
C GLU A 119 11.06 0.76 -29.53
N GLN A 120 11.91 0.69 -28.52
CA GLN A 120 13.18 -0.05 -28.54
C GLN A 120 13.41 -0.72 -27.20
N GLY A 121 14.26 -1.75 -27.23
CA GLY A 121 14.56 -2.55 -26.05
C GLY A 121 13.48 -3.58 -25.76
N ARG A 122 13.52 -4.12 -24.56
CA ARG A 122 12.56 -5.16 -24.15
C ARG A 122 12.47 -5.28 -22.63
N VAL A 123 11.35 -5.84 -22.18
CA VAL A 123 11.14 -6.30 -20.81
C VAL A 123 11.12 -7.82 -20.82
N ARG A 124 11.98 -8.44 -20.02
CA ARG A 124 12.04 -9.90 -19.84
C ARG A 124 11.44 -10.27 -18.51
N TYR A 125 10.55 -11.25 -18.51
CA TYR A 125 9.95 -11.80 -17.31
C TYR A 125 10.49 -13.21 -17.07
N ASN A 126 10.83 -13.49 -15.83
CA ASN A 126 11.14 -14.88 -15.48
C ASN A 126 9.85 -15.71 -15.56
N PRO A 127 9.90 -16.95 -16.09
CA PRO A 127 8.71 -17.81 -16.19
C PRO A 127 8.02 -18.13 -14.85
N LYS A 128 8.72 -17.95 -13.73
CA LYS A 128 8.16 -18.09 -12.37
C LYS A 128 7.49 -16.82 -11.85
N THR A 129 7.58 -15.71 -12.58
CA THR A 129 7.04 -14.43 -12.13
C THR A 129 5.54 -14.38 -12.39
N GLU A 130 4.78 -14.21 -11.32
CA GLU A 130 3.35 -13.89 -11.33
C GLU A 130 3.19 -12.48 -10.80
N MET A 131 2.64 -11.57 -11.64
CA MET A 131 2.53 -10.14 -11.33
C MET A 131 1.10 -9.78 -10.97
N ALA A 132 0.95 -8.88 -10.01
CA ALA A 132 -0.30 -8.18 -9.73
C ALA A 132 -0.04 -6.68 -9.77
N TYR A 133 -0.94 -5.94 -10.40
CA TYR A 133 -0.81 -4.50 -10.63
C TYR A 133 -1.93 -3.73 -9.96
N TYR A 134 -1.55 -2.77 -9.16
CA TYR A 134 -2.44 -1.74 -8.63
C TYR A 134 -2.24 -0.46 -9.43
N ALA A 135 -3.19 -0.15 -10.31
CA ALA A 135 -3.23 1.10 -11.06
C ALA A 135 -3.80 2.24 -10.21
N GLN A 136 -3.38 3.44 -10.47
CA GLN A 136 -3.90 4.65 -9.82
C GLN A 136 -5.42 4.81 -10.04
N GLU A 137 -5.94 4.38 -11.18
CA GLU A 137 -7.36 4.35 -11.47
C GLU A 137 -7.99 3.04 -10.97
N LEU A 138 -9.11 3.14 -10.26
CA LEU A 138 -9.79 2.02 -9.59
C LEU A 138 -10.54 1.09 -10.58
N GLU A 139 -10.04 0.91 -11.79
CA GLU A 139 -10.61 0.06 -12.84
C GLU A 139 -10.75 -1.42 -12.43
N LEU A 140 -10.10 -1.81 -11.34
CA LEU A 140 -10.11 -3.18 -10.82
C LEU A 140 -11.44 -3.56 -10.15
N LEU A 141 -12.33 -2.61 -9.84
CA LEU A 141 -13.50 -2.83 -9.03
C LEU A 141 -14.79 -2.84 -9.85
N GLU A 142 -15.65 -3.81 -9.58
CA GLU A 142 -17.01 -3.87 -10.08
C GLU A 142 -17.93 -3.11 -9.12
N LEU A 143 -18.42 -1.93 -9.55
CA LEU A 143 -19.09 -0.96 -8.67
C LEU A 143 -20.43 -1.45 -8.14
N ASP A 144 -21.16 -2.27 -8.90
CA ASP A 144 -22.47 -2.82 -8.60
C ASP A 144 -22.42 -4.04 -7.65
N ARG A 145 -21.23 -4.60 -7.41
CA ARG A 145 -20.99 -5.72 -6.51
C ARG A 145 -20.62 -5.27 -5.09
N THR A 146 -20.81 -6.18 -4.15
CA THR A 146 -20.35 -5.98 -2.76
C THR A 146 -18.84 -6.01 -2.64
N ILE A 147 -18.28 -5.53 -1.51
CA ILE A 147 -16.86 -5.61 -1.20
C ILE A 147 -16.39 -7.07 -1.22
N LEU A 148 -17.15 -7.97 -0.60
CA LEU A 148 -16.80 -9.39 -0.53
C LEU A 148 -16.76 -10.03 -1.91
N GLU A 149 -17.76 -9.77 -2.77
CA GLU A 149 -17.79 -10.27 -4.15
C GLU A 149 -16.66 -9.70 -5.00
N ASN A 150 -16.22 -8.47 -4.76
CA ASN A 150 -15.10 -7.86 -5.47
C ASN A 150 -13.75 -8.53 -5.16
N VAL A 151 -13.59 -9.04 -3.95
CA VAL A 151 -12.35 -9.74 -3.55
C VAL A 151 -12.47 -11.25 -3.65
N ASP A 152 -13.61 -11.78 -4.14
CA ASP A 152 -13.84 -13.21 -4.28
C ASP A 152 -12.78 -13.85 -5.17
N ALA A 153 -12.16 -14.89 -4.65
CA ALA A 153 -11.13 -15.64 -5.34
C ALA A 153 -11.24 -17.13 -4.96
N PRO A 154 -11.29 -18.04 -5.94
CA PRO A 154 -11.53 -19.48 -5.71
C PRO A 154 -10.53 -20.16 -4.77
N ALA A 155 -9.37 -19.54 -4.56
CA ALA A 155 -8.32 -20.06 -3.69
C ALA A 155 -8.58 -19.82 -2.20
N TYR A 156 -9.63 -19.09 -1.83
CA TYR A 156 -9.91 -18.66 -0.45
C TYR A 156 -11.33 -19.02 -0.02
N SER A 157 -11.48 -19.41 1.24
CA SER A 157 -12.78 -19.47 1.89
C SER A 157 -13.29 -18.06 2.23
N GLU A 158 -14.62 -17.90 2.37
CA GLU A 158 -15.21 -16.63 2.81
C GLU A 158 -14.59 -16.11 4.12
N TRP A 159 -14.30 -16.98 5.07
CA TRP A 159 -13.64 -16.61 6.32
C TRP A 159 -12.24 -16.00 6.08
N GLN A 160 -11.47 -16.54 5.14
CA GLN A 160 -10.14 -16.00 4.78
C GLN A 160 -10.27 -14.65 4.09
N LEU A 161 -11.26 -14.48 3.19
CA LEU A 161 -11.54 -13.19 2.53
C LEU A 161 -11.94 -12.13 3.55
N ARG A 162 -12.84 -12.45 4.48
CA ARG A 162 -13.22 -11.53 5.58
C ARG A 162 -12.03 -11.19 6.48
N THR A 163 -11.16 -12.15 6.76
CA THR A 163 -9.94 -11.91 7.52
C THR A 163 -9.00 -10.97 6.78
N ALA A 164 -8.82 -11.15 5.47
CA ALA A 164 -8.02 -10.25 4.65
C ALA A 164 -8.63 -8.84 4.63
N LEU A 165 -9.93 -8.71 4.39
CA LEU A 165 -10.65 -7.45 4.41
C LEU A 165 -10.53 -6.72 5.76
N GLY A 166 -10.51 -7.46 6.87
CA GLY A 166 -10.27 -6.90 8.21
C GLY A 166 -8.94 -6.16 8.34
N ASN A 167 -7.87 -6.57 7.60
CA ASN A 167 -6.60 -5.85 7.59
C ASN A 167 -6.65 -4.56 6.75
N PHE A 168 -7.67 -4.43 5.93
CA PHE A 168 -8.00 -3.22 5.17
C PHE A 168 -9.16 -2.45 5.79
N LEU A 169 -9.43 -2.69 7.10
CA LEU A 169 -10.41 -1.97 7.92
C LEU A 169 -11.87 -2.15 7.47
N PHE A 170 -12.21 -3.33 6.94
CA PHE A 170 -13.61 -3.73 6.70
C PHE A 170 -13.98 -4.84 7.65
N TYR A 171 -14.99 -4.60 8.47
CA TYR A 171 -15.41 -5.51 9.54
C TYR A 171 -16.89 -5.87 9.44
N ASP A 172 -17.25 -6.99 10.01
CA ASP A 172 -18.64 -7.43 10.18
C ASP A 172 -19.49 -7.29 8.91
N ASN A 173 -20.46 -6.39 8.94
CA ASN A 173 -21.40 -6.15 7.83
C ASN A 173 -20.86 -5.21 6.74
N ASP A 174 -19.70 -4.57 6.96
CA ASP A 174 -19.13 -3.69 5.94
C ASP A 174 -18.88 -4.42 4.63
N VAL A 175 -18.49 -5.69 4.71
CA VAL A 175 -18.16 -6.52 3.53
C VAL A 175 -19.31 -6.71 2.55
N PHE A 176 -20.53 -6.46 2.99
CA PHE A 176 -21.75 -6.54 2.17
C PHE A 176 -22.17 -5.20 1.54
N LYS A 177 -21.46 -4.10 1.84
CA LYS A 177 -21.71 -2.83 1.18
C LYS A 177 -21.34 -2.93 -0.30
N LYS A 178 -22.14 -2.31 -1.17
CA LYS A 178 -21.82 -2.16 -2.58
C LYS A 178 -20.66 -1.19 -2.76
N VAL A 179 -19.74 -1.51 -3.67
CA VAL A 179 -18.54 -0.68 -3.93
C VAL A 179 -18.91 0.71 -4.45
N GLU A 180 -20.01 0.88 -5.17
CA GLU A 180 -20.49 2.19 -5.62
C GLU A 180 -20.74 3.17 -4.47
N THR A 181 -21.14 2.68 -3.28
CA THR A 181 -21.46 3.50 -2.09
C THR A 181 -20.23 3.91 -1.27
N LEU A 182 -19.07 3.39 -1.61
CA LEU A 182 -17.83 3.62 -0.87
C LEU A 182 -17.20 4.96 -1.24
N SER A 183 -16.55 5.59 -0.25
CA SER A 183 -15.65 6.72 -0.48
C SER A 183 -14.44 6.31 -1.34
N PRO A 184 -13.73 7.27 -1.98
CA PRO A 184 -12.52 6.97 -2.75
C PRO A 184 -11.46 6.20 -1.96
N GLY A 185 -11.23 6.55 -0.68
CA GLY A 185 -10.31 5.85 0.20
C GLY A 185 -10.74 4.42 0.54
N GLU A 186 -12.03 4.19 0.74
CA GLU A 186 -12.56 2.82 0.93
C GLU A 186 -12.40 1.98 -0.34
N LYS A 187 -12.69 2.53 -1.51
CA LYS A 187 -12.46 1.87 -2.79
C LYS A 187 -10.98 1.48 -2.97
N ALA A 188 -10.05 2.40 -2.67
CA ALA A 188 -8.62 2.14 -2.72
C ALA A 188 -8.23 0.95 -1.81
N ARG A 189 -8.77 0.89 -0.59
CA ARG A 189 -8.53 -0.24 0.34
C ARG A 189 -9.04 -1.57 -0.19
N VAL A 190 -10.22 -1.61 -0.81
CA VAL A 190 -10.77 -2.83 -1.44
C VAL A 190 -9.87 -3.28 -2.60
N ALA A 191 -9.45 -2.35 -3.46
CA ALA A 191 -8.58 -2.65 -4.60
C ALA A 191 -7.21 -3.17 -4.16
N LEU A 192 -6.60 -2.60 -3.12
CA LEU A 192 -5.34 -3.07 -2.54
C LEU A 192 -5.48 -4.48 -1.95
N CYS A 193 -6.58 -4.75 -1.23
CA CYS A 193 -6.89 -6.09 -0.74
C CYS A 193 -7.00 -7.09 -1.89
N LYS A 194 -7.75 -6.75 -2.95
CA LYS A 194 -7.92 -7.57 -4.15
C LYS A 194 -6.59 -7.91 -4.82
N VAL A 195 -5.68 -6.94 -4.93
CA VAL A 195 -4.33 -7.14 -5.50
C VAL A 195 -3.50 -8.11 -4.65
N LEU A 196 -3.50 -7.98 -3.33
CA LEU A 196 -2.79 -8.89 -2.44
C LEU A 196 -3.33 -10.33 -2.47
N LEU A 197 -4.65 -10.49 -2.63
CA LEU A 197 -5.30 -11.79 -2.71
C LEU A 197 -5.00 -12.56 -4.01
N GLN A 198 -4.42 -11.92 -5.03
CA GLN A 198 -3.99 -12.61 -6.26
C GLN A 198 -2.84 -13.58 -6.03
N LYS A 199 -2.17 -13.54 -4.85
CA LYS A 199 -1.00 -14.40 -4.53
C LYS A 199 0.14 -14.31 -5.53
N ALA A 200 0.29 -13.16 -6.17
CA ALA A 200 1.41 -12.86 -7.06
C ALA A 200 2.73 -12.90 -6.28
N ASN A 201 3.86 -13.04 -6.94
CA ASN A 201 5.18 -12.95 -6.31
C ASN A 201 5.92 -11.64 -6.66
N LEU A 202 5.35 -10.83 -7.55
CA LEU A 202 5.76 -9.45 -7.85
C LEU A 202 4.52 -8.53 -7.80
N LEU A 203 4.51 -7.63 -6.86
CA LEU A 203 3.50 -6.55 -6.80
C LEU A 203 4.04 -5.29 -7.46
N VAL A 204 3.24 -4.70 -8.34
CA VAL A 204 3.51 -3.41 -8.98
C VAL A 204 2.45 -2.44 -8.49
N LEU A 205 2.85 -1.36 -7.79
CA LEU A 205 1.96 -0.44 -7.12
C LEU A 205 2.18 0.98 -7.64
N ASP A 206 1.14 1.58 -8.22
CA ASP A 206 1.15 2.97 -8.71
C ASP A 206 0.38 3.87 -7.75
N GLU A 207 1.09 4.66 -6.93
CA GLU A 207 0.54 5.59 -5.92
C GLU A 207 -0.52 4.94 -5.00
N PRO A 208 -0.19 3.84 -4.29
CA PRO A 208 -1.18 3.04 -3.56
C PRO A 208 -1.77 3.74 -2.34
N THR A 209 -1.21 4.88 -1.93
CA THR A 209 -1.66 5.66 -0.78
C THR A 209 -2.52 6.87 -1.13
N ASN A 210 -2.73 7.13 -2.43
CA ASN A 210 -3.62 8.20 -2.85
C ASN A 210 -5.03 7.96 -2.32
N HIS A 211 -5.67 9.02 -1.84
CA HIS A 211 -7.00 9.00 -1.22
C HIS A 211 -7.09 8.31 0.15
N LEU A 212 -5.97 7.87 0.75
CA LEU A 212 -5.94 7.29 2.08
C LEU A 212 -5.54 8.34 3.12
N ASP A 213 -6.23 8.35 4.26
CA ASP A 213 -5.81 9.15 5.41
C ASP A 213 -4.53 8.58 6.06
N PRO A 214 -3.75 9.40 6.80
CA PRO A 214 -2.46 9.00 7.34
C PRO A 214 -2.50 7.76 8.25
N GLU A 215 -3.58 7.58 9.05
CA GLU A 215 -3.72 6.40 9.92
C GLU A 215 -3.92 5.13 9.08
N THR A 216 -4.73 5.20 8.04
CA THR A 216 -4.95 4.12 7.09
C THR A 216 -3.68 3.77 6.31
N GLN A 217 -2.90 4.78 5.89
CA GLN A 217 -1.62 4.56 5.21
C GLN A 217 -0.63 3.77 6.06
N GLU A 218 -0.54 4.07 7.37
CA GLU A 218 0.32 3.35 8.30
C GLU A 218 -0.08 1.87 8.41
N ILE A 219 -1.37 1.59 8.55
CA ILE A 219 -1.88 0.21 8.65
C ILE A 219 -1.59 -0.59 7.37
N ILE A 220 -1.84 0.01 6.22
CA ILE A 220 -1.63 -0.62 4.91
C ILE A 220 -0.14 -0.81 4.62
N GLY A 221 0.71 0.17 4.96
CA GLY A 221 2.16 0.03 4.85
C GLY A 221 2.68 -1.18 5.63
N GLY A 222 2.15 -1.41 6.84
CA GLY A 222 2.45 -2.60 7.63
C GLY A 222 2.08 -3.93 6.94
N ASN A 223 0.99 -3.97 6.17
CA ASN A 223 0.60 -5.16 5.40
C ASN A 223 1.61 -5.46 4.28
N PHE A 224 2.11 -4.42 3.59
CA PHE A 224 3.11 -4.59 2.54
C PHE A 224 4.50 -4.92 3.08
N ASN A 225 4.85 -4.44 4.28
CA ASN A 225 6.13 -4.78 4.92
C ASN A 225 6.28 -6.29 5.12
N VAL A 226 5.22 -6.96 5.57
CA VAL A 226 5.25 -8.42 5.82
C VAL A 226 5.01 -9.27 4.57
N TYR A 227 4.71 -8.67 3.42
CA TYR A 227 4.53 -9.41 2.18
C TYR A 227 5.85 -10.07 1.74
N PRO A 228 5.87 -11.40 1.47
CA PRO A 228 7.12 -12.13 1.26
C PRO A 228 7.67 -12.08 -0.18
N GLY A 229 6.93 -11.47 -1.12
CA GLY A 229 7.35 -11.32 -2.53
C GLY A 229 8.14 -10.04 -2.80
N THR A 230 8.35 -9.75 -4.06
CA THR A 230 8.99 -8.52 -4.55
C THR A 230 7.94 -7.41 -4.69
N ILE A 231 8.29 -6.17 -4.36
CA ILE A 231 7.43 -5.00 -4.57
C ILE A 231 8.18 -3.98 -5.41
N LEU A 232 7.55 -3.54 -6.49
CA LEU A 232 7.90 -2.35 -7.26
C LEU A 232 6.83 -1.29 -6.98
N VAL A 233 7.22 -0.13 -6.49
CA VAL A 233 6.27 0.91 -6.10
C VAL A 233 6.66 2.28 -6.66
N VAL A 234 5.65 3.03 -7.08
CA VAL A 234 5.69 4.49 -7.23
C VAL A 234 4.90 5.07 -6.08
N SER A 235 5.48 5.97 -5.31
CA SER A 235 4.76 6.67 -4.23
C SER A 235 5.39 8.03 -3.96
N HIS A 236 4.57 9.00 -3.61
CA HIS A 236 4.99 10.32 -3.11
C HIS A 236 4.87 10.44 -1.58
N ASN A 237 4.58 9.35 -0.87
CA ASN A 237 4.41 9.34 0.57
C ASN A 237 5.64 8.80 1.31
N PRO A 238 6.46 9.65 1.97
CA PRO A 238 7.66 9.21 2.65
C PRO A 238 7.40 8.19 3.77
N SER A 239 6.35 8.39 4.56
CA SER A 239 6.00 7.49 5.67
C SER A 239 5.65 6.10 5.19
N PHE A 240 4.90 5.99 4.09
CA PHE A 240 4.55 4.71 3.47
C PHE A 240 5.79 4.00 2.91
N VAL A 241 6.67 4.75 2.23
CA VAL A 241 7.93 4.24 1.66
C VAL A 241 8.84 3.68 2.74
N GLU A 242 9.00 4.40 3.87
CA GLU A 242 9.76 3.93 5.03
C GLU A 242 9.16 2.64 5.62
N GLN A 243 7.84 2.57 5.73
CA GLN A 243 7.16 1.41 6.31
C GLN A 243 7.29 0.14 5.48
N ILE A 244 7.27 0.24 4.14
CA ILE A 244 7.45 -0.92 3.25
C ILE A 244 8.87 -1.48 3.34
N GLY A 245 9.85 -0.67 3.74
CA GLY A 245 11.26 -1.06 3.85
C GLY A 245 11.97 -1.10 2.49
N ILE A 246 11.91 0.00 1.74
CA ILE A 246 12.57 0.12 0.43
C ILE A 246 14.07 -0.18 0.56
N SER A 247 14.62 -0.93 -0.40
CA SER A 247 16.04 -1.29 -0.46
C SER A 247 16.80 -0.53 -1.55
N ARG A 248 16.20 -0.34 -2.72
CA ARG A 248 16.80 0.39 -3.86
C ARG A 248 15.79 1.30 -4.53
N MET A 249 16.31 2.31 -5.22
CA MET A 249 15.52 3.31 -5.93
C MET A 249 15.99 3.46 -7.38
N LEU A 250 15.04 3.60 -8.31
CA LEU A 250 15.27 4.03 -9.68
C LEU A 250 14.91 5.51 -9.81
N ILE A 251 15.87 6.32 -10.23
CA ILE A 251 15.71 7.76 -10.36
C ILE A 251 15.44 8.10 -11.82
N LEU A 252 14.25 8.65 -12.10
CA LEU A 252 13.89 9.13 -13.42
C LEU A 252 14.09 10.65 -13.52
N PRO A 253 14.47 11.19 -14.70
CA PRO A 253 14.68 10.52 -15.98
C PRO A 253 16.08 9.90 -16.15
N SER A 254 17.00 10.06 -15.18
CA SER A 254 18.41 9.66 -15.32
C SER A 254 18.62 8.15 -15.51
N GLY A 255 17.66 7.32 -15.10
CA GLY A 255 17.80 5.86 -15.11
C GLY A 255 18.80 5.30 -14.10
N ARG A 256 19.33 6.12 -13.18
CA ARG A 256 20.26 5.67 -12.15
C ARG A 256 19.54 4.84 -11.09
N ILE A 257 20.23 3.82 -10.62
CA ILE A 257 19.78 2.99 -9.51
C ILE A 257 20.70 3.29 -8.33
N GLU A 258 20.09 3.59 -7.20
CA GLU A 258 20.79 3.88 -5.94
C GLU A 258 20.18 3.07 -4.80
N ASP A 259 21.00 2.78 -3.79
CA ASP A 259 20.49 2.19 -2.56
C ASP A 259 19.62 3.22 -1.83
N TYR A 260 18.64 2.73 -1.08
CA TYR A 260 17.73 3.60 -0.35
C TYR A 260 18.50 4.49 0.64
N SER A 261 18.26 5.78 0.54
CA SER A 261 18.70 6.80 1.47
C SER A 261 17.56 7.74 1.80
N ARG A 262 17.35 8.00 3.09
CA ARG A 262 16.32 8.95 3.54
C ARG A 262 16.59 10.36 3.02
N GLU A 263 17.85 10.80 3.05
CA GLU A 263 18.26 12.13 2.55
C GLU A 263 17.95 12.29 1.06
N LEU A 264 18.24 11.23 0.28
CA LEU A 264 17.97 11.20 -1.15
C LEU A 264 16.45 11.24 -1.41
N LEU A 265 15.66 10.50 -0.62
CA LEU A 265 14.22 10.49 -0.71
C LEU A 265 13.62 11.88 -0.40
N GLU A 266 14.03 12.50 0.69
CA GLU A 266 13.60 13.85 1.10
C GLU A 266 13.93 14.87 0.01
N HIS A 267 15.13 14.80 -0.59
CA HIS A 267 15.50 15.66 -1.72
C HIS A 267 14.53 15.56 -2.89
N TYR A 268 14.10 14.34 -3.28
CA TYR A 268 13.13 14.15 -4.37
C TYR A 268 11.71 14.56 -4.00
N TYR A 269 11.31 14.45 -2.75
CA TYR A 269 10.00 14.92 -2.29
C TYR A 269 9.95 16.43 -2.12
N ASP A 270 11.00 17.06 -1.61
CA ASP A 270 11.09 18.52 -1.46
C ASP A 270 11.01 19.25 -2.81
N ILE A 271 11.60 18.69 -3.85
CA ILE A 271 11.50 19.25 -5.21
C ILE A 271 10.04 19.18 -5.73
N ASN A 272 9.30 18.13 -5.36
CA ASN A 272 7.95 17.89 -5.85
C ASN A 272 6.84 18.52 -4.99
N THR A 273 7.16 19.06 -3.81
CA THR A 273 6.19 19.74 -2.96
C THR A 273 5.93 21.14 -3.50
N PRO A 274 4.66 21.51 -3.84
CA PRO A 274 4.33 22.85 -4.30
C PRO A 274 4.79 23.92 -3.29
N GLU A 275 5.26 25.06 -3.77
CA GLU A 275 5.73 26.17 -2.90
C GLU A 275 4.66 26.65 -1.91
N GLU A 276 3.37 26.48 -2.24
CA GLU A 276 2.24 26.81 -1.36
C GLU A 276 2.11 25.89 -0.13
N GLU A 277 2.59 24.63 -0.19
CA GLU A 277 2.62 23.72 0.95
C GLU A 277 3.87 23.92 1.82
N LYS A 278 4.96 24.46 1.28
CA LYS A 278 6.18 24.76 2.04
C LYS A 278 6.00 25.97 2.98
N ALA A 279 4.93 26.76 2.79
CA ALA A 279 4.65 27.98 3.56
C ALA A 279 3.63 27.78 4.70
N ARG A 280 3.15 26.59 4.93
CA ARG A 280 2.24 26.22 6.04
C ARG A 280 2.95 25.38 7.09
#